data_6ff54a5a3b92e801bfacd47f49aed397
#
_entry.id   6ff54a5a3b92e801bfacd47f49aed397
#
_cell.length_a   1.000
_cell.length_b   1.000
_cell.length_c   1.000
_cell.angle_alpha   90.00
_cell.angle_beta   90.00
_cell.angle_gamma   90.00
#
_symmetry.space_group_name_H-M   'P 1'
#
loop_
_entity.id
_entity.type
_entity.pdbx_description
1 polymer ?
#
loop_
_entity_poly.entity_id
_entity_poly.type
_entity_poly.pdbx_seq_one_letter_code
_entity_poly.pdbx_strand_id
1 'polypeptide(L)'
;MNRRAPRKTAMLMAGVLVFLFLLQFILPAYHHSTFSKIMVLASYAVGFNILLGYTGLMSLGHAMFFSTGMYVTGICVYHFGFTGIPALGIGLVITVFVSMLIGAVALRTSGVSFLIVTLMFGQTAFLSVLYFDQFTLGQDGFTLTKELQPLVLGSTSFSYTDPNFKYNAAWLLFAVCLILSNLLILSPIGRVLIAIRENEERTQMLGYNTYLYKLFALTLSGTLSGLAGSVHALLFSYVGATFAEIHHSIAPLLWTLL
;
A
#
# COMPACT_ATOMS: atom_id res chain seq x y z
N MET A 1 16.43 14.17 -22.35
CA MET A 1 15.39 13.28 -21.88
C MET A 1 14.17 13.37 -22.82
N ASN A 2 13.83 12.28 -23.48
CA ASN A 2 12.87 12.28 -24.58
C ASN A 2 11.44 12.53 -24.08
N ARG A 3 10.81 13.66 -24.39
CA ARG A 3 9.44 14.03 -23.97
C ARG A 3 8.34 13.03 -24.40
N ARG A 4 8.69 12.05 -25.28
CA ARG A 4 7.77 11.01 -25.77
C ARG A 4 7.63 9.81 -24.81
N ALA A 5 8.61 9.56 -23.93
CA ALA A 5 8.58 8.43 -22.99
C ALA A 5 7.45 8.56 -21.93
N PRO A 6 7.26 9.72 -21.26
CA PRO A 6 6.21 9.82 -20.23
C PRO A 6 4.79 9.72 -20.80
N ARG A 7 4.56 10.18 -22.06
CA ARG A 7 3.26 10.03 -22.73
C ARG A 7 2.91 8.57 -23.05
N LYS A 8 3.88 7.77 -23.48
CA LYS A 8 3.66 6.35 -23.75
C LYS A 8 3.31 5.58 -22.48
N THR A 9 4.02 5.85 -21.39
CA THR A 9 3.73 5.23 -20.08
C THR A 9 2.33 5.60 -19.57
N ALA A 10 1.95 6.88 -19.66
CA ALA A 10 0.61 7.31 -19.28
C ALA A 10 -0.49 6.68 -20.15
N MET A 11 -0.26 6.53 -21.46
CA MET A 11 -1.18 5.83 -22.35
C MET A 11 -1.32 4.34 -22.00
N LEU A 12 -0.21 3.66 -21.67
CA LEU A 12 -0.25 2.25 -21.24
C LEU A 12 -1.01 2.10 -19.93
N MET A 13 -0.75 2.98 -18.94
CA MET A 13 -1.49 2.97 -17.67
C MET A 13 -2.99 3.21 -17.89
N ALA A 14 -3.35 4.19 -18.72
CA ALA A 14 -4.74 4.45 -19.07
C ALA A 14 -5.37 3.25 -19.79
N GLY A 15 -4.64 2.63 -20.72
CA GLY A 15 -5.09 1.42 -21.41
C GLY A 15 -5.37 0.26 -20.47
N VAL A 16 -4.47 0.00 -19.50
CA VAL A 16 -4.66 -1.03 -18.47
C VAL A 16 -5.88 -0.73 -17.61
N LEU A 17 -6.07 0.52 -17.16
CA LEU A 17 -7.22 0.90 -16.35
C LEU A 17 -8.54 0.75 -17.11
N VAL A 18 -8.59 1.18 -18.38
CA VAL A 18 -9.76 1.01 -19.23
C VAL A 18 -10.03 -0.47 -19.49
N PHE A 19 -9.00 -1.25 -19.81
CA PHE A 19 -9.13 -2.70 -20.01
C PHE A 19 -9.70 -3.40 -18.77
N LEU A 20 -9.15 -3.12 -17.58
CA LEU A 20 -9.67 -3.68 -16.32
C LEU A 20 -11.11 -3.22 -16.05
N PHE A 21 -11.45 -1.97 -16.37
CA PHE A 21 -12.82 -1.48 -16.20
C PHE A 21 -13.82 -2.19 -17.14
N LEU A 22 -13.44 -2.41 -18.39
CA LEU A 22 -14.28 -3.14 -19.35
C LEU A 22 -14.39 -4.62 -19.03
N LEU A 23 -13.37 -5.19 -18.43
CA LEU A 23 -13.31 -6.61 -18.08
C LEU A 23 -14.43 -7.02 -17.10
N GLN A 24 -14.89 -6.10 -16.23
CA GLN A 24 -16.00 -6.38 -15.30
C GLN A 24 -17.32 -6.74 -16.00
N PHE A 25 -17.54 -6.26 -17.23
CA PHE A 25 -18.78 -6.55 -17.97
C PHE A 25 -18.77 -7.92 -18.67
N ILE A 26 -17.58 -8.48 -18.85
CA ILE A 26 -17.38 -9.77 -19.55
C ILE A 26 -17.25 -10.91 -18.55
N LEU A 27 -16.68 -10.64 -17.36
CA LEU A 27 -16.39 -11.67 -16.37
C LEU A 27 -17.62 -12.06 -15.55
N PRO A 28 -17.81 -13.38 -15.27
CA PRO A 28 -18.76 -13.83 -14.26
C PRO A 28 -18.43 -13.31 -12.88
N ALA A 29 -19.45 -13.09 -12.04
CA ALA A 29 -19.32 -12.54 -10.67
C ALA A 29 -18.31 -13.30 -9.78
N TYR A 30 -18.13 -14.60 -10.02
CA TYR A 30 -17.13 -15.42 -9.31
C TYR A 30 -15.70 -14.88 -9.47
N HIS A 31 -15.32 -14.43 -10.65
CA HIS A 31 -13.98 -13.91 -10.92
C HIS A 31 -13.75 -12.50 -10.39
N HIS A 32 -14.80 -11.73 -10.12
CA HIS A 32 -14.68 -10.36 -9.58
C HIS A 32 -13.89 -10.34 -8.28
N SER A 33 -14.11 -11.29 -7.37
CA SER A 33 -13.39 -11.36 -6.10
C SER A 33 -11.88 -11.62 -6.30
N THR A 34 -11.52 -12.49 -7.23
CA THR A 34 -10.11 -12.79 -7.54
C THR A 34 -9.40 -11.59 -8.16
N PHE A 35 -10.02 -10.95 -9.16
CA PHE A 35 -9.45 -9.76 -9.77
C PHE A 35 -9.36 -8.57 -8.80
N SER A 36 -10.34 -8.41 -7.90
CA SER A 36 -10.27 -7.41 -6.82
C SER A 36 -9.05 -7.63 -5.94
N LYS A 37 -8.78 -8.89 -5.54
CA LYS A 37 -7.60 -9.23 -4.75
C LYS A 37 -6.30 -8.91 -5.49
N ILE A 38 -6.23 -9.25 -6.78
CA ILE A 38 -5.07 -8.93 -7.63
C ILE A 38 -4.85 -7.42 -7.70
N MET A 39 -5.91 -6.61 -7.91
CA MET A 39 -5.80 -5.15 -7.99
C MET A 39 -5.34 -4.52 -6.66
N VAL A 40 -5.82 -5.01 -5.51
CA VAL A 40 -5.37 -4.55 -4.20
C VAL A 40 -3.89 -4.88 -3.97
N LEU A 41 -3.46 -6.10 -4.29
CA LEU A 41 -2.06 -6.50 -4.19
C LEU A 41 -1.16 -5.77 -5.21
N ALA A 42 -1.68 -5.48 -6.40
CA ALA A 42 -0.99 -4.65 -7.38
C ALA A 42 -0.81 -3.20 -6.87
N SER A 43 -1.80 -2.65 -6.16
CA SER A 43 -1.68 -1.34 -5.50
C SER A 43 -0.58 -1.33 -4.45
N TYR A 44 -0.47 -2.42 -3.68
CA TYR A 44 0.62 -2.63 -2.72
C TYR A 44 2.00 -2.67 -3.43
N ALA A 45 2.10 -3.39 -4.55
CA ALA A 45 3.32 -3.44 -5.36
C ALA A 45 3.68 -2.07 -5.97
N VAL A 46 2.69 -1.29 -6.43
CA VAL A 46 2.90 0.10 -6.91
C VAL A 46 3.45 0.97 -5.79
N GLY A 47 2.92 0.86 -4.56
CA GLY A 47 3.47 1.53 -3.39
C GLY A 47 4.93 1.15 -3.14
N PHE A 48 5.26 -0.13 -3.14
CA PHE A 48 6.62 -0.64 -2.97
C PHE A 48 7.58 -0.15 -4.08
N ASN A 49 7.10 -0.11 -5.32
CA ASN A 49 7.90 0.34 -6.47
C ASN A 49 8.35 1.81 -6.35
N ILE A 50 7.62 2.65 -5.61
CA ILE A 50 8.08 4.03 -5.34
C ILE A 50 9.40 4.01 -4.58
N LEU A 51 9.56 3.10 -3.63
CA LEU A 51 10.78 2.98 -2.85
C LEU A 51 11.89 2.26 -3.65
N LEU A 52 11.63 1.05 -4.13
CA LEU A 52 12.63 0.26 -4.86
C LEU A 52 12.94 0.86 -6.23
N GLY A 53 11.91 1.15 -7.01
CA GLY A 53 12.06 1.55 -8.40
C GLY A 53 12.64 2.94 -8.59
N TYR A 54 12.32 3.89 -7.71
CA TYR A 54 12.73 5.30 -7.90
C TYR A 54 13.82 5.78 -6.94
N THR A 55 13.97 5.17 -5.76
CA THR A 55 15.07 5.52 -4.84
C THR A 55 16.16 4.48 -4.76
N GLY A 56 15.93 3.27 -5.28
CA GLY A 56 16.87 2.17 -5.17
C GLY A 56 16.96 1.54 -3.78
N LEU A 57 16.09 1.96 -2.84
CA LEU A 57 16.06 1.43 -1.48
C LEU A 57 15.26 0.13 -1.44
N MET A 58 15.93 -0.95 -1.08
CA MET A 58 15.32 -2.27 -0.89
C MET A 58 14.84 -2.40 0.55
N SER A 59 13.56 -2.70 0.76
CA SER A 59 12.97 -2.89 2.10
C SER A 59 12.34 -4.27 2.20
N LEU A 60 12.69 -5.02 3.25
CA LEU A 60 12.06 -6.32 3.59
C LEU A 60 11.00 -6.21 4.69
N GLY A 61 10.70 -5.01 5.14
CA GLY A 61 9.69 -4.76 6.18
C GLY A 61 8.39 -4.16 5.65
N HIS A 62 8.16 -4.13 4.35
CA HIS A 62 7.02 -3.40 3.76
C HIS A 62 5.64 -3.97 4.17
N ALA A 63 5.58 -5.26 4.54
CA ALA A 63 4.38 -5.90 5.10
C ALA A 63 3.89 -5.19 6.37
N MET A 64 4.78 -4.56 7.15
CA MET A 64 4.36 -3.82 8.35
C MET A 64 3.44 -2.63 8.02
N PHE A 65 3.64 -1.95 6.91
CA PHE A 65 2.78 -0.82 6.50
C PHE A 65 1.43 -1.32 6.01
N PHE A 66 1.43 -2.39 5.20
CA PHE A 66 0.20 -3.05 4.76
C PHE A 66 -0.62 -3.56 5.95
N SER A 67 0.03 -4.30 6.87
CA SER A 67 -0.63 -4.85 8.06
C SER A 67 -1.07 -3.75 9.02
N THR A 68 -0.30 -2.66 9.19
CA THR A 68 -0.74 -1.51 10.01
C THR A 68 -2.05 -0.93 9.50
N GLY A 69 -2.15 -0.63 8.20
CA GLY A 69 -3.39 -0.13 7.61
C GLY A 69 -4.54 -1.12 7.78
N MET A 70 -4.29 -2.41 7.53
CA MET A 70 -5.26 -3.48 7.66
C MET A 70 -5.77 -3.63 9.10
N TYR A 71 -4.86 -3.74 10.09
CA TYR A 71 -5.23 -3.94 11.50
C TYR A 71 -5.90 -2.72 12.09
N VAL A 72 -5.39 -1.52 11.85
CA VAL A 72 -5.99 -0.30 12.39
C VAL A 72 -7.42 -0.13 11.86
N THR A 73 -7.63 -0.30 10.56
CA THR A 73 -8.97 -0.25 9.96
C THR A 73 -9.86 -1.35 10.51
N GLY A 74 -9.35 -2.58 10.63
CA GLY A 74 -10.08 -3.72 11.17
C GLY A 74 -10.49 -3.53 12.64
N ILE A 75 -9.58 -3.08 13.50
CA ILE A 75 -9.82 -2.80 14.92
C ILE A 75 -10.86 -1.67 15.07
N CYS A 76 -10.78 -0.62 14.26
CA CYS A 76 -11.78 0.46 14.29
C CYS A 76 -13.19 -0.03 13.97
N VAL A 77 -13.33 -0.96 13.03
CA VAL A 77 -14.63 -1.55 12.70
C VAL A 77 -15.06 -2.55 13.77
N TYR A 78 -14.18 -3.48 14.17
CA TYR A 78 -14.52 -4.60 15.05
C TYR A 78 -14.78 -4.18 16.50
N HIS A 79 -13.87 -3.38 17.11
CA HIS A 79 -13.97 -3.00 18.51
C HIS A 79 -14.71 -1.68 18.74
N PHE A 80 -14.60 -0.72 17.81
CA PHE A 80 -15.18 0.60 17.97
C PHE A 80 -16.46 0.82 17.16
N GLY A 81 -16.87 -0.13 16.31
CA GLY A 81 -18.10 -0.05 15.52
C GLY A 81 -18.10 1.08 14.46
N PHE A 82 -16.92 1.58 14.06
CA PHE A 82 -16.85 2.60 13.02
C PHE A 82 -17.30 2.05 11.67
N THR A 83 -17.96 2.90 10.89
CA THR A 83 -18.26 2.57 9.49
C THR A 83 -16.97 2.52 8.65
N GLY A 84 -17.01 1.85 7.49
CA GLY A 84 -15.81 1.57 6.70
C GLY A 84 -14.99 2.80 6.28
N ILE A 85 -15.65 3.93 5.90
CA ILE A 85 -14.93 5.15 5.44
C ILE A 85 -14.14 5.83 6.57
N PRO A 86 -14.73 6.16 7.75
CA PRO A 86 -13.98 6.70 8.87
C PRO A 86 -12.85 5.77 9.34
N ALA A 87 -13.11 4.45 9.40
CA ALA A 87 -12.09 3.47 9.76
C ALA A 87 -10.90 3.48 8.78
N LEU A 88 -11.17 3.56 7.48
CA LEU A 88 -10.15 3.71 6.44
C LEU A 88 -9.34 4.99 6.62
N GLY A 89 -10.01 6.12 6.93
CA GLY A 89 -9.34 7.39 7.19
C GLY A 89 -8.37 7.33 8.37
N ILE A 90 -8.80 6.71 9.49
CA ILE A 90 -7.95 6.50 10.68
C ILE A 90 -6.78 5.57 10.33
N GLY A 91 -7.04 4.46 9.63
CA GLY A 91 -6.01 3.53 9.16
C GLY A 91 -4.93 4.22 8.34
N LEU A 92 -5.36 5.10 7.42
CA LEU A 92 -4.45 5.87 6.58
C LEU A 92 -3.59 6.85 7.40
N VAL A 93 -4.20 7.63 8.30
CA VAL A 93 -3.46 8.60 9.16
C VAL A 93 -2.43 7.88 10.02
N ILE A 94 -2.80 6.78 10.66
CA ILE A 94 -1.87 6.01 11.50
C ILE A 94 -0.75 5.39 10.64
N THR A 95 -1.05 4.90 9.44
CA THR A 95 -0.02 4.36 8.54
C THR A 95 0.96 5.46 8.09
N VAL A 96 0.50 6.67 7.79
CA VAL A 96 1.38 7.81 7.49
C VAL A 96 2.32 8.08 8.66
N PHE A 97 1.78 8.14 9.87
CA PHE A 97 2.58 8.38 11.08
C PHE A 97 3.61 7.29 11.31
N VAL A 98 3.21 6.02 11.25
CA VAL A 98 4.10 4.85 11.42
C VAL A 98 5.18 4.82 10.34
N SER A 99 4.82 5.04 9.07
CA SER A 99 5.80 5.04 7.97
C SER A 99 6.80 6.19 8.08
N MET A 100 6.37 7.37 8.54
CA MET A 100 7.26 8.50 8.80
C MET A 100 8.20 8.22 9.96
N LEU A 101 7.69 7.66 11.05
CA LEU A 101 8.48 7.36 12.26
C LEU A 101 9.54 6.28 11.95
N ILE A 102 9.13 5.17 11.35
CA ILE A 102 10.05 4.09 10.97
C ILE A 102 11.05 4.57 9.93
N GLY A 103 10.60 5.35 8.95
CA GLY A 103 11.46 5.95 7.95
C GLY A 103 12.53 6.84 8.55
N ALA A 104 12.17 7.69 9.52
CA ALA A 104 13.11 8.58 10.21
C ALA A 104 14.23 7.82 10.94
N VAL A 105 13.94 6.61 11.43
CA VAL A 105 14.94 5.76 12.10
C VAL A 105 15.72 4.92 11.09
N ALA A 106 15.02 4.21 10.20
CA ALA A 106 15.62 3.27 9.25
C ALA A 106 16.55 3.95 8.24
N LEU A 107 16.23 5.17 7.79
CA LEU A 107 17.06 5.93 6.84
C LEU A 107 18.35 6.51 7.43
N ARG A 108 18.60 6.29 8.72
CA ARG A 108 19.93 6.55 9.30
C ARG A 108 20.96 5.48 8.90
N THR A 109 20.49 4.41 8.32
CA THR A 109 21.30 3.33 7.76
C THR A 109 21.22 3.32 6.24
N SER A 110 22.17 2.70 5.56
CA SER A 110 22.24 2.65 4.10
C SER A 110 22.58 1.25 3.60
N GLY A 111 22.27 0.98 2.34
CA GLY A 111 22.61 -0.30 1.68
C GLY A 111 22.01 -1.51 2.39
N VAL A 112 22.83 -2.55 2.65
CA VAL A 112 22.40 -3.80 3.30
C VAL A 112 21.90 -3.56 4.74
N SER A 113 22.48 -2.60 5.45
CA SER A 113 22.05 -2.28 6.81
C SER A 113 20.60 -1.76 6.85
N PHE A 114 20.18 -0.94 5.88
CA PHE A 114 18.79 -0.50 5.74
C PHE A 114 17.83 -1.68 5.53
N LEU A 115 18.22 -2.65 4.69
CA LEU A 115 17.44 -3.86 4.43
C LEU A 115 17.24 -4.69 5.71
N ILE A 116 18.29 -4.88 6.51
CA ILE A 116 18.24 -5.62 7.79
C ILE A 116 17.36 -4.88 8.81
N VAL A 117 17.54 -3.56 8.94
CA VAL A 117 16.77 -2.74 9.89
C VAL A 117 15.28 -2.76 9.53
N THR A 118 14.92 -2.63 8.25
CA THR A 118 13.50 -2.71 7.83
C THR A 118 12.91 -4.10 8.06
N LEU A 119 13.70 -5.16 7.87
CA LEU A 119 13.29 -6.53 8.21
C LEU A 119 13.00 -6.68 9.70
N MET A 120 13.86 -6.14 10.57
CA MET A 120 13.65 -6.17 12.03
C MET A 120 12.39 -5.42 12.44
N PHE A 121 12.11 -4.24 11.85
CA PHE A 121 10.86 -3.53 12.09
C PHE A 121 9.64 -4.33 11.61
N GLY A 122 9.72 -4.98 10.44
CA GLY A 122 8.67 -5.86 9.96
C GLY A 122 8.39 -7.01 10.91
N GLN A 123 9.45 -7.66 11.41
CA GLN A 123 9.33 -8.74 12.38
C GLN A 123 8.77 -8.26 13.74
N THR A 124 9.18 -7.06 14.17
CA THR A 124 8.62 -6.44 15.38
C THR A 124 7.11 -6.16 15.22
N ALA A 125 6.68 -5.68 14.08
CA ALA A 125 5.26 -5.47 13.78
C ALA A 125 4.48 -6.80 13.83
N PHE A 126 5.00 -7.87 13.24
CA PHE A 126 4.40 -9.20 13.30
C PHE A 126 4.28 -9.71 14.75
N LEU A 127 5.37 -9.62 15.52
CA LEU A 127 5.37 -10.03 16.93
C LEU A 127 4.43 -9.17 17.78
N SER A 128 4.30 -7.88 17.48
CA SER A 128 3.35 -7.00 18.16
C SER A 128 1.91 -7.44 17.92
N VAL A 129 1.58 -7.88 16.70
CA VAL A 129 0.26 -8.45 16.40
C VAL A 129 0.00 -9.69 17.25
N LEU A 130 0.97 -10.56 17.41
CA LEU A 130 0.81 -11.78 18.22
C LEU A 130 0.74 -11.48 19.72
N TYR A 131 1.49 -10.47 20.20
CA TYR A 131 1.54 -10.13 21.62
C TYR A 131 0.26 -9.44 22.11
N PHE A 132 -0.33 -8.56 21.30
CA PHE A 132 -1.56 -7.84 21.64
C PHE A 132 -2.81 -8.61 21.20
N ASP A 133 -2.89 -9.90 21.56
CA ASP A 133 -3.96 -10.82 21.17
C ASP A 133 -5.35 -10.34 21.59
N GLN A 134 -5.48 -9.57 22.68
CA GLN A 134 -6.74 -8.97 23.14
C GLN A 134 -7.39 -8.05 22.08
N PHE A 135 -6.60 -7.41 21.23
CA PHE A 135 -7.09 -6.50 20.19
C PHE A 135 -7.01 -7.12 18.79
N THR A 136 -6.03 -7.96 18.54
CA THR A 136 -5.72 -8.51 17.23
C THR A 136 -6.25 -9.92 17.02
N LEU A 137 -6.69 -10.59 18.09
CA LEU A 137 -6.98 -12.03 18.17
C LEU A 137 -5.80 -12.91 17.72
N GLY A 138 -4.58 -12.36 17.82
CA GLY A 138 -3.32 -13.11 17.66
C GLY A 138 -3.17 -13.74 16.28
N GLN A 139 -2.85 -15.03 16.26
CA GLN A 139 -2.56 -15.77 15.04
C GLN A 139 -3.82 -16.08 14.22
N ASP A 140 -4.96 -16.28 14.86
CA ASP A 140 -6.23 -16.62 14.18
C ASP A 140 -6.81 -15.44 13.41
N GLY A 141 -6.55 -14.21 13.87
CA GLY A 141 -7.12 -13.01 13.29
C GLY A 141 -8.63 -12.92 13.52
N PHE A 142 -9.29 -12.00 12.82
CA PHE A 142 -10.73 -11.79 12.97
C PHE A 142 -11.42 -11.44 11.64
N THR A 143 -12.71 -11.73 11.60
CA THR A 143 -13.56 -11.42 10.45
C THR A 143 -14.48 -10.26 10.75
N LEU A 144 -14.66 -9.36 9.77
CA LEU A 144 -15.48 -8.15 9.88
C LEU A 144 -16.89 -8.32 9.32
N THR A 145 -17.28 -9.55 8.94
CA THR A 145 -18.51 -9.79 8.16
C THR A 145 -19.78 -9.37 8.90
N LYS A 146 -19.79 -9.46 10.24
CA LYS A 146 -20.97 -9.12 11.06
C LYS A 146 -21.00 -7.64 11.46
N GLU A 147 -19.83 -7.03 11.65
CA GLU A 147 -19.67 -5.67 12.16
C GLU A 147 -19.66 -4.63 11.04
N LEU A 148 -19.37 -5.07 9.80
CA LEU A 148 -19.23 -4.17 8.65
C LEU A 148 -20.61 -3.70 8.17
N GLN A 149 -21.01 -2.50 8.57
CA GLN A 149 -22.24 -1.88 8.12
C GLN A 149 -22.13 -1.52 6.62
N PRO A 150 -23.23 -1.69 5.84
CA PRO A 150 -23.24 -1.28 4.44
C PRO A 150 -22.95 0.22 4.30
N LEU A 151 -22.24 0.57 3.25
CA LEU A 151 -21.95 1.96 2.94
C LEU A 151 -23.23 2.64 2.43
N VAL A 152 -23.77 3.57 3.21
CA VAL A 152 -24.94 4.35 2.81
C VAL A 152 -24.46 5.65 2.17
N LEU A 153 -24.65 5.79 0.87
CA LEU A 153 -24.43 7.05 0.14
C LEU A 153 -25.82 7.56 -0.33
N GLY A 154 -26.38 8.50 0.41
CA GLY A 154 -27.72 9.03 0.12
C GLY A 154 -28.81 7.95 0.26
N SER A 155 -29.52 7.66 -0.83
CA SER A 155 -30.60 6.64 -0.86
C SER A 155 -30.14 5.23 -1.24
N THR A 156 -28.88 5.05 -1.61
CA THR A 156 -28.35 3.74 -2.03
C THR A 156 -27.44 3.16 -0.96
N SER A 157 -27.68 1.91 -0.58
CA SER A 157 -26.84 1.13 0.33
C SER A 157 -25.99 0.17 -0.48
N PHE A 158 -24.66 0.30 -0.36
CA PHE A 158 -23.69 -0.59 -0.99
C PHE A 158 -23.16 -1.57 0.05
N SER A 159 -23.34 -2.86 -0.20
CA SER A 159 -22.75 -3.89 0.64
C SER A 159 -21.31 -4.16 0.22
N TYR A 160 -20.39 -4.21 1.19
CA TYR A 160 -19.01 -4.64 0.94
C TYR A 160 -18.91 -6.10 0.48
N THR A 161 -19.98 -6.87 0.59
CA THR A 161 -20.04 -8.27 0.17
C THR A 161 -20.32 -8.40 -1.33
N ASP A 162 -20.92 -7.39 -1.96
CA ASP A 162 -21.29 -7.43 -3.37
C ASP A 162 -20.06 -7.52 -4.28
N PRO A 163 -19.98 -8.52 -5.18
CA PRO A 163 -18.82 -8.70 -6.06
C PRO A 163 -18.53 -7.48 -6.94
N ASN A 164 -19.57 -6.81 -7.44
CA ASN A 164 -19.43 -5.62 -8.27
C ASN A 164 -18.88 -4.44 -7.47
N PHE A 165 -19.33 -4.24 -6.23
CA PHE A 165 -18.80 -3.21 -5.35
C PHE A 165 -17.32 -3.46 -5.04
N LYS A 166 -16.96 -4.72 -4.69
CA LYS A 166 -15.56 -5.12 -4.45
C LYS A 166 -14.66 -4.79 -5.62
N TYR A 167 -15.13 -5.13 -6.83
CA TYR A 167 -14.37 -4.91 -8.04
C TYR A 167 -14.13 -3.43 -8.30
N ASN A 168 -15.19 -2.60 -8.24
CA ASN A 168 -15.09 -1.16 -8.48
C ASN A 168 -14.24 -0.45 -7.42
N ALA A 169 -14.37 -0.84 -6.15
CA ALA A 169 -13.56 -0.27 -5.07
C ALA A 169 -12.08 -0.63 -5.21
N ALA A 170 -11.75 -1.88 -5.56
CA ALA A 170 -10.38 -2.31 -5.83
C ALA A 170 -9.80 -1.64 -7.08
N TRP A 171 -10.61 -1.48 -8.13
CA TRP A 171 -10.22 -0.75 -9.34
C TRP A 171 -9.94 0.72 -9.04
N LEU A 172 -10.78 1.38 -8.25
CA LEU A 172 -10.59 2.77 -7.84
C LEU A 172 -9.29 2.94 -7.04
N LEU A 173 -9.05 2.04 -6.06
CA LEU A 173 -7.80 2.01 -5.31
C LEU A 173 -6.59 1.93 -6.23
N PHE A 174 -6.61 0.97 -7.16
CA PHE A 174 -5.51 0.74 -8.09
C PHE A 174 -5.28 1.94 -9.01
N ALA A 175 -6.36 2.55 -9.51
CA ALA A 175 -6.29 3.76 -10.32
C ALA A 175 -5.67 4.94 -9.54
N VAL A 176 -6.09 5.15 -8.29
CA VAL A 176 -5.54 6.20 -7.42
C VAL A 176 -4.04 5.97 -7.18
N CYS A 177 -3.63 4.75 -6.83
CA CYS A 177 -2.22 4.41 -6.60
C CYS A 177 -1.36 4.62 -7.86
N LEU A 178 -1.84 4.22 -9.03
CA LEU A 178 -1.14 4.43 -10.31
C LEU A 178 -1.03 5.93 -10.66
N ILE A 179 -2.11 6.69 -10.48
CA ILE A 179 -2.11 8.13 -10.76
C ILE A 179 -1.14 8.85 -9.83
N LEU A 180 -1.18 8.57 -8.52
CA LEU A 180 -0.28 9.19 -7.55
C LEU A 180 1.19 8.84 -7.83
N SER A 181 1.48 7.58 -8.14
CA SER A 181 2.82 7.15 -8.53
C SER A 181 3.30 7.88 -9.80
N ASN A 182 2.45 7.99 -10.82
CA ASN A 182 2.80 8.68 -12.06
C ASN A 182 3.00 10.19 -11.85
N LEU A 183 2.16 10.84 -11.06
CA LEU A 183 2.30 12.25 -10.70
C LEU A 183 3.63 12.50 -9.95
N LEU A 184 3.99 11.61 -9.03
CA LEU A 184 5.28 11.69 -8.33
C LEU A 184 6.45 11.64 -9.32
N ILE A 185 6.43 10.68 -10.25
CA ILE A 185 7.51 10.48 -11.21
C ILE A 185 7.70 11.71 -12.12
N LEU A 186 6.59 12.31 -12.55
CA LEU A 186 6.61 13.49 -13.42
C LEU A 186 6.99 14.77 -12.67
N SER A 187 6.90 14.77 -11.34
CA SER A 187 7.20 15.91 -10.48
C SER A 187 8.71 16.21 -10.41
N PRO A 188 9.10 17.42 -9.95
CA PRO A 188 10.49 17.72 -9.63
C PRO A 188 11.08 16.76 -8.57
N ILE A 189 10.26 16.35 -7.61
CA ILE A 189 10.64 15.40 -6.54
C ILE A 189 11.07 14.06 -7.14
N GLY A 190 10.28 13.50 -8.07
CA GLY A 190 10.58 12.23 -8.72
C GLY A 190 11.93 12.26 -9.47
N ARG A 191 12.27 13.39 -10.09
CA ARG A 191 13.60 13.55 -10.74
C ARG A 191 14.76 13.51 -9.76
N VAL A 192 14.58 14.09 -8.58
CA VAL A 192 15.59 14.04 -7.50
C VAL A 192 15.71 12.63 -6.94
N LEU A 193 14.59 11.89 -6.78
CA LEU A 193 14.64 10.50 -6.34
C LEU A 193 15.42 9.61 -7.31
N ILE A 194 15.22 9.78 -8.61
CA ILE A 194 15.98 9.06 -9.64
C ILE A 194 17.48 9.44 -9.58
N ALA A 195 17.81 10.71 -9.39
CA ALA A 195 19.20 11.15 -9.22
C ALA A 195 19.86 10.52 -7.98
N ILE A 196 19.13 10.40 -6.86
CA ILE A 196 19.59 9.73 -5.64
C ILE A 196 19.86 8.24 -5.93
N ARG A 197 18.96 7.58 -6.67
CA ARG A 197 19.14 6.17 -7.06
C ARG A 197 20.41 5.96 -7.90
N GLU A 198 20.70 6.87 -8.82
CA GLU A 198 21.89 6.77 -9.69
C GLU A 198 23.18 7.05 -8.92
N ASN A 199 23.23 8.14 -8.14
CA ASN A 199 24.38 8.48 -7.30
C ASN A 199 23.96 9.46 -6.19
N GLU A 200 23.86 8.95 -4.97
CA GLU A 200 23.43 9.72 -3.80
C GLU A 200 24.45 10.82 -3.44
N GLU A 201 25.75 10.49 -3.43
CA GLU A 201 26.81 11.45 -3.05
C GLU A 201 26.84 12.64 -4.01
N ARG A 202 26.75 12.37 -5.32
CA ARG A 202 26.69 13.43 -6.34
C ARG A 202 25.45 14.32 -6.16
N THR A 203 24.31 13.73 -5.79
CA THR A 203 23.06 14.49 -5.54
C THR A 203 23.20 15.38 -4.31
N GLN A 204 23.90 14.92 -3.27
CA GLN A 204 24.23 15.73 -2.09
C GLN A 204 25.16 16.89 -2.44
N MET A 205 26.18 16.67 -3.28
CA MET A 205 27.08 17.74 -3.74
C MET A 205 26.36 18.84 -4.52
N LEU A 206 25.21 18.51 -5.16
CA LEU A 206 24.35 19.49 -5.83
C LEU A 206 23.45 20.27 -4.84
N GLY A 207 23.57 20.04 -3.53
CA GLY A 207 22.84 20.76 -2.49
C GLY A 207 21.49 20.17 -2.10
N TYR A 208 21.11 18.98 -2.62
CA TYR A 208 19.86 18.32 -2.24
C TYR A 208 20.01 17.56 -0.93
N ASN A 209 19.04 17.72 -0.02
CA ASN A 209 18.96 16.94 1.22
C ASN A 209 18.37 15.55 0.91
N THR A 210 19.23 14.57 0.56
CA THR A 210 18.82 13.23 0.16
C THR A 210 18.02 12.49 1.22
N TYR A 211 18.29 12.75 2.52
CA TYR A 211 17.56 12.14 3.61
C TYR A 211 16.07 12.52 3.59
N LEU A 212 15.72 13.80 3.41
CA LEU A 212 14.33 14.25 3.36
C LEU A 212 13.58 13.69 2.14
N TYR A 213 14.24 13.62 0.98
CA TYR A 213 13.65 13.04 -0.22
C TYR A 213 13.38 11.54 -0.06
N LYS A 214 14.32 10.78 0.52
CA LYS A 214 14.14 9.37 0.83
C LYS A 214 13.03 9.15 1.88
N LEU A 215 12.99 9.99 2.92
CA LEU A 215 11.94 9.93 3.94
C LEU A 215 10.55 10.16 3.33
N PHE A 216 10.43 11.16 2.46
CA PHE A 216 9.19 11.40 1.72
C PHE A 216 8.79 10.21 0.86
N ALA A 217 9.73 9.63 0.10
CA ALA A 217 9.48 8.48 -0.75
C ALA A 217 9.04 7.25 0.07
N LEU A 218 9.70 6.97 1.20
CA LEU A 218 9.35 5.87 2.09
C LEU A 218 7.99 6.09 2.74
N THR A 219 7.70 7.31 3.22
CA THR A 219 6.40 7.64 3.80
C THR A 219 5.29 7.48 2.79
N LEU A 220 5.46 7.97 1.56
CA LEU A 220 4.46 7.81 0.50
C LEU A 220 4.28 6.34 0.11
N SER A 221 5.37 5.60 -0.03
CA SER A 221 5.36 4.16 -0.33
C SER A 221 4.63 3.37 0.77
N GLY A 222 4.95 3.64 2.04
CA GLY A 222 4.28 3.03 3.19
C GLY A 222 2.80 3.41 3.26
N THR A 223 2.45 4.66 2.97
CA THR A 223 1.06 5.14 2.94
C THR A 223 0.22 4.41 1.89
N LEU A 224 0.74 4.26 0.67
CA LEU A 224 0.02 3.52 -0.38
C LEU A 224 -0.11 2.03 -0.04
N SER A 225 0.91 1.46 0.57
CA SER A 225 0.89 0.07 1.05
C SER A 225 -0.15 -0.13 2.15
N GLY A 226 -0.22 0.79 3.11
CA GLY A 226 -1.23 0.75 4.18
C GLY A 226 -2.64 1.05 3.70
N LEU A 227 -2.79 1.94 2.71
CA LEU A 227 -4.07 2.16 2.04
C LEU A 227 -4.57 0.86 1.38
N ALA A 228 -3.68 0.12 0.69
CA ALA A 228 -4.01 -1.18 0.13
C ALA A 228 -4.40 -2.19 1.22
N GLY A 229 -3.72 -2.19 2.37
CA GLY A 229 -4.07 -3.01 3.53
C GLY A 229 -5.43 -2.64 4.13
N SER A 230 -5.72 -1.36 4.32
CA SER A 230 -7.00 -0.87 4.83
C SER A 230 -8.17 -1.28 3.93
N VAL A 231 -8.02 -1.10 2.62
CA VAL A 231 -9.04 -1.51 1.64
C VAL A 231 -9.15 -3.03 1.59
N HIS A 232 -8.04 -3.77 1.75
CA HIS A 232 -8.08 -5.24 1.85
C HIS A 232 -8.96 -5.70 3.01
N ALA A 233 -8.80 -5.11 4.21
CA ALA A 233 -9.61 -5.44 5.38
C ALA A 233 -11.11 -5.26 5.12
N LEU A 234 -11.49 -4.14 4.49
CA LEU A 234 -12.89 -3.82 4.21
C LEU A 234 -13.51 -4.73 3.13
N LEU A 235 -12.78 -4.98 2.04
CA LEU A 235 -13.32 -5.75 0.90
C LEU A 235 -13.33 -7.26 1.15
N PHE A 236 -12.35 -7.80 1.86
CA PHE A 236 -12.25 -9.24 2.12
C PHE A 236 -12.72 -9.62 3.52
N SER A 237 -13.05 -8.62 4.35
CA SER A 237 -13.62 -8.81 5.69
C SER A 237 -12.80 -9.76 6.57
N TYR A 238 -11.49 -9.87 6.34
CA TYR A 238 -10.57 -10.70 7.10
C TYR A 238 -9.28 -9.92 7.41
N VAL A 239 -8.89 -9.98 8.66
CA VAL A 239 -7.66 -9.37 9.21
C VAL A 239 -6.89 -10.48 9.91
N GLY A 240 -5.66 -10.75 9.49
CA GLY A 240 -4.88 -11.87 10.03
C GLY A 240 -3.38 -11.60 10.07
N ALA A 241 -2.67 -12.28 10.99
CA ALA A 241 -1.24 -12.11 11.23
C ALA A 241 -0.37 -12.47 10.02
N THR A 242 -0.83 -13.36 9.14
CA THR A 242 -0.12 -13.79 7.94
C THR A 242 0.24 -12.64 6.99
N PHE A 243 -0.54 -11.54 7.01
CA PHE A 243 -0.25 -10.36 6.21
C PHE A 243 0.86 -9.48 6.79
N ALA A 244 1.25 -9.69 8.05
CA ALA A 244 2.39 -9.01 8.68
C ALA A 244 3.69 -9.82 8.55
N GLU A 245 3.64 -11.06 8.08
CA GLU A 245 4.81 -11.94 7.93
C GLU A 245 5.77 -11.45 6.84
N ILE A 246 7.03 -11.87 6.95
CA ILE A 246 8.09 -11.54 6.00
C ILE A 246 7.75 -11.99 4.57
N HIS A 247 7.05 -13.10 4.40
CA HIS A 247 6.61 -13.56 3.07
C HIS A 247 5.79 -12.52 2.33
N HIS A 248 4.96 -11.77 3.07
CA HIS A 248 4.15 -10.70 2.49
C HIS A 248 4.98 -9.44 2.13
N SER A 249 6.17 -9.28 2.70
CA SER A 249 7.15 -8.25 2.28
C SER A 249 7.93 -8.65 1.04
N ILE A 250 8.21 -9.94 0.86
CA ILE A 250 8.98 -10.46 -0.29
C ILE A 250 8.12 -10.44 -1.57
N ALA A 251 6.83 -10.68 -1.45
CA ALA A 251 5.91 -10.75 -2.60
C ALA A 251 5.96 -9.49 -3.49
N PRO A 252 5.76 -8.25 -3.00
CA PRO A 252 5.82 -7.06 -3.84
C PRO A 252 7.23 -6.80 -4.40
N LEU A 253 8.29 -7.23 -3.70
CA LEU A 253 9.64 -7.16 -4.22
C LEU A 253 9.79 -8.02 -5.47
N LEU A 254 9.29 -9.26 -5.44
CA LEU A 254 9.33 -10.14 -6.61
C LEU A 254 8.48 -9.58 -7.76
N TRP A 255 7.28 -9.04 -7.48
CA TRP A 255 6.41 -8.48 -8.51
C TRP A 255 6.95 -7.20 -9.15
N THR A 256 7.83 -6.49 -8.46
CA THR A 256 8.44 -5.26 -9.00
C THR A 256 9.75 -5.54 -9.74
N LEU A 257 10.37 -6.71 -9.54
CA LEU A 257 11.59 -7.13 -10.22
C LEU A 257 11.33 -7.90 -11.51
N LEU A 258 10.16 -8.56 -11.63
CA LEU A 258 9.69 -9.25 -12.82
C LEU A 258 9.11 -8.29 -13.84
#